data_754870a0e02ac5c6ba878c87918bcc6e
#
_entry.id   754870a0e02ac5c6ba878c87918bcc6e
#
_cell.length_a   1.000
_cell.length_b   1.000
_cell.length_c   1.000
_cell.angle_alpha   90.00
_cell.angle_beta   90.00
_cell.angle_gamma   90.00
#
_symmetry.space_group_name_H-M   'P 1'
#
loop_
_entity.id
_entity.type
_entity.pdbx_description
1 polymer ?
#
loop_
_entity_poly.entity_id
_entity_poly.type
_entity_poly.pdbx_seq_one_letter_code
_entity_poly.pdbx_strand_id
1 'polypeptide(L)'
;MKYARAVECLTNDRDALLAFYDLPAEHWDHLRTSNPIESVFATVRHRTVRTKGALSPTTARLMVFKLVMAAAKTWRRLKGENQLPKVVAGVTFQDGTEVIEHPSTRAA
;
A
#
# COMPACT_ATOMS: atom_id res chain seq x y z
N MET A 1 -34.78 -2.43 2.54
CA MET A 1 -33.60 -2.08 3.36
C MET A 1 -33.04 -0.76 2.84
N LYS A 2 -32.89 0.23 3.69
CA LYS A 2 -32.52 1.61 3.28
C LYS A 2 -31.09 1.71 2.66
N TYR A 3 -30.21 0.77 2.95
CA TYR A 3 -28.80 0.79 2.56
C TYR A 3 -28.34 -0.46 1.80
N ALA A 4 -29.25 -1.15 1.12
CA ALA A 4 -28.96 -2.40 0.43
C ALA A 4 -27.77 -2.29 -0.54
N ARG A 5 -27.68 -1.20 -1.31
CA ARG A 5 -26.59 -0.97 -2.26
C ARG A 5 -25.23 -0.76 -1.59
N ALA A 6 -25.21 -0.09 -0.44
CA ALA A 6 -23.97 0.10 0.33
C ALA A 6 -23.48 -1.22 0.93
N VAL A 7 -24.40 -2.04 1.44
CA VAL A 7 -24.08 -3.39 1.95
C VAL A 7 -23.54 -4.29 0.84
N GLU A 8 -24.17 -4.25 -0.34
CA GLU A 8 -23.70 -4.99 -1.51
C GLU A 8 -22.27 -4.62 -1.92
N CYS A 9 -21.95 -3.31 -1.98
CA CYS A 9 -20.59 -2.83 -2.23
C CYS A 9 -19.58 -3.41 -1.24
N LEU A 10 -19.88 -3.32 0.06
CA LEU A 10 -18.98 -3.83 1.10
C LEU A 10 -18.82 -5.35 1.02
N THR A 11 -19.90 -6.07 0.71
CA THR A 11 -19.86 -7.54 0.61
C THR A 11 -19.03 -7.99 -0.60
N ASN A 12 -19.17 -7.31 -1.72
CA ASN A 12 -18.44 -7.63 -2.94
C ASN A 12 -16.92 -7.39 -2.78
N ASP A 13 -16.53 -6.36 -2.04
CA ASP A 13 -15.12 -5.99 -1.84
C ASP A 13 -14.54 -6.53 -0.53
N ARG A 14 -15.27 -7.36 0.21
CA ARG A 14 -14.89 -7.84 1.52
C ARG A 14 -13.48 -8.42 1.56
N ASP A 15 -13.17 -9.34 0.65
CA ASP A 15 -11.89 -10.04 0.64
C ASP A 15 -10.73 -9.08 0.33
N ALA A 16 -10.93 -8.14 -0.58
CA ALA A 16 -9.96 -7.10 -0.88
C ALA A 16 -9.75 -6.14 0.30
N LEU A 17 -10.82 -5.78 1.01
CA LEU A 17 -10.75 -4.90 2.18
C LEU A 17 -10.03 -5.55 3.37
N LEU A 18 -10.09 -6.87 3.49
CA LEU A 18 -9.47 -7.62 4.58
C LEU A 18 -8.09 -8.19 4.22
N ALA A 19 -7.63 -8.04 2.99
CA ALA A 19 -6.37 -8.62 2.51
C ALA A 19 -5.13 -8.16 3.31
N PHE A 20 -5.16 -6.98 3.94
CA PHE A 20 -4.03 -6.48 4.71
C PHE A 20 -3.75 -7.30 5.99
N TYR A 21 -4.73 -8.09 6.47
CA TYR A 21 -4.52 -9.00 7.60
C TYR A 21 -3.57 -10.16 7.27
N ASP A 22 -3.37 -10.45 5.98
CA ASP A 22 -2.42 -11.47 5.49
C ASP A 22 -1.00 -10.94 5.33
N LEU A 23 -0.73 -9.77 5.92
CA LEU A 23 0.57 -9.13 5.95
C LEU A 23 1.00 -8.90 7.42
N PRO A 24 2.30 -8.66 7.69
CA PRO A 24 2.77 -8.45 9.07
C PRO A 24 1.98 -7.38 9.79
N ALA A 25 1.62 -7.63 11.05
CA ALA A 25 0.82 -6.69 11.86
C ALA A 25 1.46 -5.30 11.97
N GLU A 26 2.78 -5.23 11.99
CA GLU A 26 3.52 -3.97 12.03
C GLU A 26 3.29 -3.09 10.79
N HIS A 27 2.91 -3.69 9.65
CA HIS A 27 2.61 -2.98 8.41
C HIS A 27 1.17 -2.46 8.32
N TRP A 28 0.25 -2.92 9.17
CA TRP A 28 -1.18 -2.62 9.04
C TRP A 28 -1.50 -1.13 9.11
N ASP A 29 -0.79 -0.35 9.92
CA ASP A 29 -1.00 1.10 10.02
C ASP A 29 -0.77 1.83 8.69
N HIS A 30 0.09 1.27 7.84
CA HIS A 30 0.39 1.82 6.52
C HIS A 30 -0.54 1.30 5.42
N LEU A 31 -1.12 0.11 5.59
CA LEU A 31 -1.89 -0.58 4.56
C LEU A 31 -3.40 -0.33 4.64
N ARG A 32 -3.92 -0.03 5.84
CA ARG A 32 -5.36 0.22 6.04
C ARG A 32 -5.82 1.62 5.65
N THR A 33 -4.94 2.43 5.11
CA THR A 33 -5.23 3.80 4.68
C THR A 33 -4.50 4.14 3.40
N SER A 34 -5.14 4.93 2.54
CA SER A 34 -4.55 5.47 1.31
C SER A 34 -3.84 6.82 1.53
N ASN A 35 -3.84 7.36 2.75
CA ASN A 35 -3.29 8.69 3.06
C ASN A 35 -1.85 8.90 2.57
N PRO A 36 -0.90 7.94 2.69
CA PRO A 36 0.45 8.12 2.17
C PRO A 36 0.47 8.36 0.66
N ILE A 37 -0.34 7.60 -0.10
CA ILE A 37 -0.45 7.73 -1.56
C ILE A 37 -1.13 9.04 -1.93
N GLU A 38 -2.22 9.39 -1.24
CA GLU A 38 -2.95 10.65 -1.45
C GLU A 38 -2.05 11.87 -1.20
N SER A 39 -1.23 11.84 -0.17
CA SER A 39 -0.26 12.90 0.14
C SER A 39 0.75 13.09 -0.99
N VAL A 40 1.28 12.01 -1.55
CA VAL A 40 2.21 12.07 -2.70
C VAL A 40 1.53 12.67 -3.93
N PHE A 41 0.33 12.18 -4.27
CA PHE A 41 -0.42 12.70 -5.41
C PHE A 41 -0.84 14.16 -5.22
N ALA A 42 -1.21 14.58 -4.03
CA ALA A 42 -1.52 15.97 -3.72
C ALA A 42 -0.31 16.89 -3.97
N THR A 43 0.88 16.47 -3.57
CA THR A 43 2.13 17.20 -3.81
C THR A 43 2.42 17.33 -5.31
N VAL A 44 2.32 16.23 -6.05
CA VAL A 44 2.51 16.24 -7.50
C VAL A 44 1.47 17.14 -8.18
N ARG A 45 0.20 17.00 -7.83
CA ARG A 45 -0.90 17.79 -8.39
C ARG A 45 -0.73 19.28 -8.12
N HIS A 46 -0.36 19.66 -6.92
CA HIS A 46 -0.14 21.06 -6.55
C HIS A 46 0.91 21.75 -7.44
N ARG A 47 1.97 21.03 -7.79
CA ARG A 47 3.05 21.53 -8.65
C ARG A 47 2.67 21.50 -10.13
N THR A 48 2.00 20.45 -10.59
CA THR A 48 1.64 20.29 -12.01
C THR A 48 0.51 21.21 -12.44
N VAL A 49 -0.42 21.56 -11.57
CA VAL A 49 -1.51 22.54 -11.86
C VAL A 49 -0.94 23.91 -12.24
N ARG A 50 0.17 24.30 -11.64
CA ARG A 50 0.81 25.60 -11.95
C ARG A 50 1.37 25.69 -13.37
N THR A 51 1.64 24.56 -14.02
CA THR A 51 2.16 24.52 -15.40
C THR A 51 1.06 24.65 -16.45
N LYS A 52 -0.21 24.66 -16.05
CA LYS A 52 -1.40 24.80 -16.92
C LYS A 52 -1.39 23.88 -18.15
N GLY A 53 -0.87 22.67 -17.99
CA GLY A 53 -0.81 21.70 -19.09
C GLY A 53 0.23 21.99 -20.17
N ALA A 54 1.16 22.92 -19.95
CA ALA A 54 2.18 23.33 -20.93
C ALA A 54 3.35 22.34 -21.08
N LEU A 55 3.30 21.18 -20.41
CA LEU A 55 4.40 20.22 -20.41
C LEU A 55 4.23 19.14 -21.50
N SER A 56 5.33 18.85 -22.19
CA SER A 56 5.39 17.64 -23.01
C SER A 56 5.30 16.38 -22.15
N PRO A 57 4.86 15.21 -22.68
CA PRO A 57 4.80 13.96 -21.91
C PRO A 57 6.13 13.59 -21.24
N THR A 58 7.24 13.77 -21.93
CA THR A 58 8.58 13.49 -21.40
C THR A 58 8.94 14.43 -20.24
N THR A 59 8.70 15.73 -20.40
CA THR A 59 8.95 16.72 -19.34
C THR A 59 8.04 16.49 -18.14
N ALA A 60 6.79 16.13 -18.36
CA ALA A 60 5.84 15.78 -17.29
C ALA A 60 6.32 14.58 -16.47
N ARG A 61 6.80 13.53 -17.11
CA ARG A 61 7.36 12.35 -16.43
C ARG A 61 8.59 12.69 -15.59
N LEU A 62 9.51 13.46 -16.13
CA LEU A 62 10.70 13.91 -15.42
C LEU A 62 10.35 14.79 -14.22
N MET A 63 9.36 15.68 -14.37
CA MET A 63 8.87 16.53 -13.29
C MET A 63 8.26 15.69 -12.16
N VAL A 64 7.38 14.74 -12.48
CA VAL A 64 6.77 13.82 -11.51
C VAL A 64 7.85 13.04 -10.79
N PHE A 65 8.81 12.46 -11.51
CA PHE A 65 9.94 11.74 -10.93
C PHE A 65 10.71 12.59 -9.92
N LYS A 66 11.09 13.80 -10.29
CA LYS A 66 11.81 14.73 -9.40
C LYS A 66 11.01 15.12 -8.17
N LEU A 67 9.71 15.35 -8.31
CA LEU A 67 8.82 15.68 -7.20
C LEU A 67 8.67 14.50 -6.22
N VAL A 68 8.51 13.28 -6.73
CA VAL A 68 8.42 12.08 -5.91
C VAL A 68 9.75 11.82 -5.19
N MET A 69 10.89 11.94 -5.86
CA MET A 69 12.21 11.79 -5.25
C MET A 69 12.48 12.85 -4.16
N ALA A 70 12.02 14.07 -4.36
CA ALA A 70 12.10 15.11 -3.33
C ALA A 70 11.22 14.81 -2.12
N ALA A 71 9.98 14.36 -2.36
CA ALA A 71 9.05 13.96 -1.30
C ALA A 71 9.56 12.75 -0.51
N ALA A 72 10.21 11.79 -1.16
CA ALA A 72 10.76 10.58 -0.55
C ALA A 72 11.76 10.87 0.58
N LYS A 73 12.44 12.01 0.53
CA LYS A 73 13.38 12.43 1.58
C LYS A 73 12.70 12.70 2.93
N THR A 74 11.41 13.00 2.92
CA THR A 74 10.61 13.30 4.11
C THR A 74 9.74 12.12 4.56
N TRP A 75 9.72 11.02 3.80
CA TRP A 75 8.92 9.87 4.16
C TRP A 75 9.45 9.21 5.43
N ARG A 76 8.52 8.79 6.26
CA ARG A 76 8.85 7.99 7.44
C ARG A 76 9.20 6.58 7.01
N ARG A 77 10.11 5.96 7.77
CA ARG A 77 10.43 4.54 7.58
C ARG A 77 9.18 3.68 7.83
N LEU A 78 9.09 2.59 7.09
CA LEU A 78 8.08 1.57 7.30
C LEU A 78 8.25 0.97 8.69
N LYS A 79 7.18 0.93 9.48
CA LYS A 79 7.17 0.13 10.71
C LYS A 79 7.35 -1.34 10.33
N GLY A 80 8.20 -2.06 11.04
CA GLY A 80 8.47 -3.45 10.71
C GLY A 80 9.22 -3.62 9.39
N GLU A 81 10.14 -2.72 9.03
CA GLU A 81 10.94 -2.82 7.81
C GLU A 81 11.73 -4.13 7.73
N ASN A 82 12.06 -4.74 8.89
CA ASN A 82 12.71 -6.04 9.00
C ASN A 82 11.84 -7.21 8.49
N GLN A 83 10.51 -7.02 8.42
CA GLN A 83 9.59 -8.02 7.88
C GLN A 83 9.44 -7.92 6.36
N LEU A 84 9.85 -6.80 5.76
CA LEU A 84 9.69 -6.57 4.33
C LEU A 84 10.38 -7.62 3.46
N PRO A 85 11.60 -8.08 3.75
CA PRO A 85 12.23 -9.16 3.00
C PRO A 85 11.42 -10.46 3.00
N LYS A 86 10.75 -10.77 4.10
CA LYS A 86 9.86 -11.95 4.20
C LYS A 86 8.64 -11.80 3.31
N VAL A 87 8.02 -10.62 3.29
CA VAL A 87 6.88 -10.33 2.42
C VAL A 87 7.28 -10.45 0.95
N VAL A 88 8.42 -9.89 0.56
CA VAL A 88 8.95 -9.98 -0.81
C VAL A 88 9.28 -11.42 -1.20
N ALA A 89 9.77 -12.21 -0.26
CA ALA A 89 10.06 -13.64 -0.46
C ALA A 89 8.80 -14.52 -0.54
N GLY A 90 7.60 -13.95 -0.30
CA GLY A 90 6.34 -14.68 -0.37
C GLY A 90 6.01 -15.51 0.88
N VAL A 91 6.61 -15.19 2.02
CA VAL A 91 6.29 -15.83 3.31
C VAL A 91 4.83 -15.53 3.66
N THR A 92 4.09 -16.57 4.06
CA THR A 92 2.68 -16.45 4.41
C THR A 92 2.52 -15.89 5.83
N PHE A 93 1.63 -14.90 5.96
CA PHE A 93 1.19 -14.35 7.24
C PHE A 93 -0.30 -14.60 7.42
N GLN A 94 -0.73 -14.86 8.63
CA GLN A 94 -2.14 -14.96 9.01
C GLN A 94 -2.39 -14.12 10.25
N ASP A 95 -3.37 -13.23 10.18
CA ASP A 95 -3.69 -12.27 11.25
C ASP A 95 -2.44 -11.53 11.78
N GLY A 96 -1.57 -11.14 10.84
CA GLY A 96 -0.36 -10.38 11.13
C GLY A 96 0.83 -11.18 11.66
N THR A 97 0.69 -12.50 11.82
CA THR A 97 1.71 -13.39 12.33
C THR A 97 2.22 -14.33 11.25
N GLU A 98 3.54 -14.52 11.21
CA GLU A 98 4.15 -15.47 10.27
C GLU A 98 3.65 -16.89 10.53
N VAL A 99 3.15 -17.54 9.48
CA VAL A 99 2.78 -18.95 9.52
C VAL A 99 4.05 -19.78 9.37
N ILE A 100 4.50 -20.39 10.47
CA ILE A 100 5.60 -21.34 10.44
C ILE A 100 4.99 -22.71 10.12
N GLU A 101 5.19 -23.18 8.89
CA GLU A 101 4.94 -24.58 8.57
C GLU A 101 5.96 -25.43 9.32
N HIS A 102 5.55 -26.00 10.45
CA HIS A 102 6.29 -27.11 11.00
C HIS A 102 6.25 -28.23 9.95
N PRO A 103 7.40 -28.73 9.48
CA PRO A 103 7.37 -29.96 8.71
C PRO A 103 6.66 -30.95 9.59
N SER A 104 5.41 -31.26 9.24
CA SER A 104 4.71 -32.40 9.87
C SER A 104 5.65 -33.56 9.73
N THR A 105 6.07 -34.09 10.87
CA THR A 105 6.77 -35.35 10.92
C THR A 105 5.88 -36.32 10.16
N ARG A 106 6.17 -36.56 8.89
CA ARG A 106 5.67 -37.76 8.23
C ARG A 106 6.30 -38.88 9.01
N ALA A 107 5.60 -39.30 10.05
CA ALA A 107 5.84 -40.59 10.64
C ALA A 107 5.71 -41.58 9.50
N ALA A 108 6.79 -42.21 9.19
CA ALA A 108 6.82 -43.32 8.27
C ALA A 108 5.86 -44.42 8.74
#